data_c4ff04bf84bf4a061df76153d41e68a3
#
_entry.id   c4ff04bf84bf4a061df76153d41e68a3
#
_cell.length_a   1.000
_cell.length_b   1.000
_cell.length_c   1.000
_cell.angle_alpha   90.00
_cell.angle_beta   90.00
_cell.angle_gamma   90.00
#
_symmetry.space_group_name_H-M   'P 1'
#
loop_
_entity.id
_entity.type
_entity.pdbx_description
1 polymer ?
#
loop_
_entity_poly.entity_id
_entity_poly.type
_entity_poly.pdbx_seq_one_letter_code
_entity_poly.pdbx_strand_id
1 'polypeptide(L)'
;MPFDWLSEPPDGALTGALRCWRPALQSLQAPPLPVALAMARCYLRLASRIMPRRRKRTIRSLELAGYDPKLMERAVIRSTARFYATFARLPQLTKESVSARVRIEGGEHYRQAKARGRGVLVASGHIGHWELGAHVYALAGEPMSLVILTYPDEGYEALAARYRTLSGNRLISQAGAAFEIAAALRKGETVSMLIDANVPPPGDMEVDFLGAKVRASTALARMAACTGATVIPSFTIWSEERRRYTARAHPPFPITGDAREDTRGLYALLEGEVRRHPEQWFWIFDPCWARPYI
;
A
#
# COMPACT_ATOMS: atom_id res chain seq x y z
N MET A 1 25.94 0.26 -3.21
CA MET A 1 25.76 -1.07 -3.78
C MET A 1 24.31 -1.20 -4.20
N PRO A 2 23.98 -1.56 -5.45
CA PRO A 2 22.59 -1.69 -5.88
C PRO A 2 21.95 -2.87 -5.18
N PHE A 3 20.68 -2.77 -4.92
CA PHE A 3 19.82 -3.66 -4.15
C PHE A 3 19.77 -5.07 -4.77
N ASP A 4 20.50 -6.01 -4.20
CA ASP A 4 20.74 -7.36 -4.74
C ASP A 4 19.51 -8.32 -4.63
N TRP A 5 18.46 -7.92 -3.91
CA TRP A 5 17.19 -8.67 -3.87
C TRP A 5 16.35 -8.52 -5.16
N LEU A 6 16.69 -7.54 -6.00
CA LEU A 6 16.18 -7.42 -7.37
C LEU A 6 16.97 -8.32 -8.33
N SER A 7 18.14 -8.83 -7.91
CA SER A 7 19.06 -9.62 -8.72
C SER A 7 18.89 -11.14 -8.59
N GLU A 8 18.01 -11.67 -7.71
CA GLU A 8 17.47 -12.98 -8.04
C GLU A 8 16.77 -12.81 -9.40
N PRO A 9 17.24 -13.54 -10.46
CA PRO A 9 16.58 -13.46 -11.75
C PRO A 9 15.09 -13.72 -11.47
N PRO A 10 14.17 -12.83 -11.90
CA PRO A 10 12.76 -13.10 -11.73
C PRO A 10 12.56 -14.50 -12.29
N ASP A 11 12.05 -15.44 -11.48
CA ASP A 11 11.65 -16.74 -11.99
C ASP A 11 11.07 -16.48 -13.38
N GLY A 12 11.50 -17.17 -14.42
CA GLY A 12 11.02 -16.89 -15.80
C GLY A 12 9.49 -16.83 -15.88
N ALA A 13 8.78 -17.48 -14.91
CA ALA A 13 7.38 -17.33 -14.61
C ALA A 13 6.98 -15.91 -14.14
N LEU A 14 7.86 -15.17 -13.43
CA LEU A 14 7.57 -13.81 -12.98
C LEU A 14 7.60 -12.82 -14.13
N THR A 15 8.61 -12.92 -15.00
CA THR A 15 8.73 -12.05 -16.18
C THR A 15 7.58 -12.30 -17.17
N GLY A 16 7.18 -13.56 -17.35
CA GLY A 16 6.00 -13.93 -18.14
C GLY A 16 4.69 -13.44 -17.51
N ALA A 17 4.55 -13.57 -16.18
CA ALA A 17 3.37 -13.10 -15.47
C ALA A 17 3.25 -11.57 -15.50
N LEU A 18 4.34 -10.83 -15.36
CA LEU A 18 4.34 -9.35 -15.45
C LEU A 18 3.94 -8.88 -16.84
N ARG A 19 4.37 -9.56 -17.91
CA ARG A 19 3.93 -9.26 -19.29
C ARG A 19 2.42 -9.44 -19.49
N CYS A 20 1.79 -10.38 -18.77
CA CYS A 20 0.34 -10.60 -18.82
C CYS A 20 -0.46 -9.61 -17.93
N TRP A 21 0.19 -8.93 -17.00
CA TRP A 21 -0.48 -8.02 -16.06
C TRP A 21 -1.12 -6.82 -16.73
N ARG A 22 -0.41 -6.17 -17.65
CA ARG A 22 -0.92 -5.00 -18.37
C ARG A 22 -2.20 -5.31 -19.15
N PRO A 23 -2.26 -6.30 -20.05
CA PRO A 23 -3.49 -6.65 -20.74
C PRO A 23 -4.58 -7.15 -19.80
N ALA A 24 -4.24 -7.91 -18.76
CA ALA A 24 -5.21 -8.35 -17.75
C ALA A 24 -5.83 -7.14 -17.02
N LEU A 25 -5.03 -6.17 -16.59
CA LEU A 25 -5.54 -4.97 -15.94
C LEU A 25 -6.41 -4.13 -16.89
N GLN A 26 -5.98 -3.96 -18.14
CA GLN A 26 -6.76 -3.24 -19.16
C GLN A 26 -8.10 -3.92 -19.44
N SER A 27 -8.16 -5.25 -19.47
CA SER A 27 -9.40 -6.01 -19.69
C SER A 27 -10.44 -5.79 -18.58
N LEU A 28 -10.01 -5.35 -17.39
CA LEU A 28 -10.91 -5.06 -16.28
C LEU A 28 -11.60 -3.67 -16.38
N GLN A 29 -11.19 -2.82 -17.31
CA GLN A 29 -11.71 -1.44 -17.41
C GLN A 29 -13.11 -1.35 -18.02
N ALA A 30 -13.34 -2.07 -19.11
CA ALA A 30 -14.54 -1.94 -19.94
C ALA A 30 -15.78 -2.65 -19.37
N PRO A 31 -15.70 -3.90 -18.83
CA PRO A 31 -16.89 -4.63 -18.41
C PRO A 31 -17.55 -3.99 -17.18
N PRO A 32 -18.86 -4.18 -16.93
CA PRO A 32 -19.49 -3.79 -15.67
C PRO A 32 -18.73 -4.31 -14.44
N LEU A 33 -18.75 -3.56 -13.32
CA LEU A 33 -17.96 -3.91 -12.14
C LEU A 33 -18.15 -5.36 -11.64
N PRO A 34 -19.37 -5.94 -11.58
CA PRO A 34 -19.55 -7.34 -11.18
C PRO A 34 -18.80 -8.33 -12.08
N VAL A 35 -18.79 -8.06 -13.40
CA VAL A 35 -18.07 -8.89 -14.39
C VAL A 35 -16.57 -8.75 -14.21
N ALA A 36 -16.06 -7.53 -14.07
CA ALA A 36 -14.64 -7.29 -13.80
C ALA A 36 -14.17 -7.93 -12.49
N LEU A 37 -14.99 -7.93 -11.45
CA LEU A 37 -14.70 -8.64 -10.19
C LEU A 37 -14.63 -10.16 -10.40
N ALA A 38 -15.51 -10.72 -11.22
CA ALA A 38 -15.48 -12.15 -11.56
C ALA A 38 -14.21 -12.49 -12.38
N MET A 39 -13.88 -11.69 -13.39
CA MET A 39 -12.66 -11.82 -14.18
C MET A 39 -11.40 -11.72 -13.32
N ALA A 40 -11.28 -10.71 -12.47
CA ALA A 40 -10.13 -10.54 -11.59
C ALA A 40 -9.97 -11.74 -10.63
N ARG A 41 -11.07 -12.28 -10.10
CA ARG A 41 -11.03 -13.52 -9.29
C ARG A 41 -10.56 -14.72 -10.08
N CYS A 42 -10.98 -14.84 -11.35
CA CYS A 42 -10.53 -15.90 -12.23
C CYS A 42 -9.02 -15.79 -12.49
N TYR A 43 -8.53 -14.60 -12.84
CA TYR A 43 -7.10 -14.35 -13.08
C TYR A 43 -6.24 -14.67 -11.85
N LEU A 44 -6.67 -14.25 -10.66
CA LEU A 44 -5.94 -14.54 -9.42
C LEU A 44 -5.93 -16.04 -9.08
N ARG A 45 -7.03 -16.75 -9.30
CA ARG A 45 -7.10 -18.21 -9.11
C ARG A 45 -6.18 -18.93 -10.09
N LEU A 46 -6.16 -18.49 -11.34
CA LEU A 46 -5.26 -19.05 -12.34
C LEU A 46 -3.81 -18.78 -11.95
N ALA A 47 -3.47 -17.52 -11.60
CA ALA A 47 -2.15 -17.14 -11.14
C ALA A 47 -1.70 -17.97 -9.92
N SER A 48 -2.58 -18.22 -8.95
CA SER A 48 -2.26 -19.05 -7.78
C SER A 48 -1.96 -20.53 -8.16
N ARG A 49 -2.52 -21.04 -9.26
CA ARG A 49 -2.24 -22.39 -9.74
C ARG A 49 -0.92 -22.47 -10.51
N ILE A 50 -0.64 -21.49 -11.37
CA ILE A 50 0.58 -21.47 -12.20
C ILE A 50 1.81 -20.95 -11.45
N MET A 51 1.62 -20.33 -10.27
CA MET A 51 2.69 -19.81 -9.43
C MET A 51 2.68 -20.46 -8.03
N PRO A 52 2.95 -21.78 -7.94
CA PRO A 52 2.82 -22.55 -6.70
C PRO A 52 3.75 -22.06 -5.58
N ARG A 53 4.94 -21.54 -5.92
CA ARG A 53 5.87 -20.96 -4.94
C ARG A 53 5.26 -19.75 -4.24
N ARG A 54 4.62 -18.84 -5.00
CA ARG A 54 3.93 -17.67 -4.42
C ARG A 54 2.76 -18.09 -3.54
N ARG A 55 1.95 -19.05 -4.00
CA ARG A 55 0.86 -19.59 -3.19
C ARG A 55 1.36 -20.19 -1.87
N LYS A 56 2.46 -20.96 -1.89
CA LYS A 56 3.08 -21.50 -0.68
C LYS A 56 3.53 -20.39 0.28
N ARG A 57 4.12 -19.30 -0.23
CA ARG A 57 4.50 -18.15 0.58
C ARG A 57 3.27 -17.48 1.23
N THR A 58 2.22 -17.21 0.45
CA THR A 58 0.95 -16.67 1.00
C THR A 58 0.39 -17.56 2.11
N ILE A 59 0.36 -18.88 1.93
CA ILE A 59 -0.07 -19.84 2.93
C ILE A 59 0.80 -19.71 4.18
N ARG A 60 2.12 -19.75 4.02
CA ARG A 60 3.07 -19.63 5.13
C ARG A 60 2.89 -18.31 5.90
N SER A 61 2.66 -17.22 5.19
CA SER A 61 2.42 -15.91 5.79
C SER A 61 1.15 -15.89 6.63
N LEU A 62 0.08 -16.48 6.14
CA LEU A 62 -1.18 -16.60 6.88
C LEU A 62 -1.02 -17.46 8.15
N GLU A 63 -0.31 -18.57 8.07
CA GLU A 63 -0.01 -19.45 9.21
C GLU A 63 0.82 -18.73 10.28
N LEU A 64 1.88 -17.99 9.89
CA LEU A 64 2.69 -17.20 10.81
C LEU A 64 1.86 -16.13 11.53
N ALA A 65 0.92 -15.53 10.84
CA ALA A 65 0.01 -14.53 11.42
C ALA A 65 -1.10 -15.16 12.30
N GLY A 66 -1.17 -16.50 12.37
CA GLY A 66 -2.16 -17.23 13.18
C GLY A 66 -3.50 -17.44 12.48
N TYR A 67 -3.57 -17.32 11.15
CA TYR A 67 -4.80 -17.56 10.38
C TYR A 67 -4.79 -18.95 9.72
N ASP A 68 -5.98 -19.58 9.63
CA ASP A 68 -6.16 -20.79 8.82
C ASP A 68 -6.20 -20.42 7.32
N PRO A 69 -5.19 -20.86 6.52
CA PRO A 69 -5.15 -20.54 5.10
C PRO A 69 -6.34 -21.06 4.31
N LYS A 70 -6.94 -22.19 4.72
CA LYS A 70 -8.10 -22.79 4.03
C LYS A 70 -9.33 -21.90 4.13
N LEU A 71 -9.51 -21.22 5.26
CA LEU A 71 -10.59 -20.27 5.48
C LEU A 71 -10.30 -18.91 4.85
N MET A 72 -9.05 -18.47 4.91
CA MET A 72 -8.64 -17.13 4.47
C MET A 72 -8.42 -17.00 2.97
N GLU A 73 -7.93 -18.02 2.26
CA GLU A 73 -7.50 -17.92 0.85
C GLU A 73 -8.62 -17.35 -0.05
N ARG A 74 -9.86 -17.78 0.16
CA ARG A 74 -11.01 -17.29 -0.64
C ARG A 74 -11.32 -15.82 -0.38
N ALA A 75 -11.20 -15.39 0.87
CA ALA A 75 -11.45 -14.00 1.28
C ALA A 75 -10.34 -13.08 0.74
N VAL A 76 -9.07 -13.49 0.86
CA VAL A 76 -7.91 -12.79 0.31
C VAL A 76 -8.03 -12.64 -1.21
N ILE A 77 -8.34 -13.71 -1.96
CA ILE A 77 -8.54 -13.63 -3.42
C ILE A 77 -9.67 -12.66 -3.76
N ARG A 78 -10.75 -12.65 -2.99
CA ARG A 78 -11.90 -11.77 -3.22
C ARG A 78 -11.54 -10.30 -2.97
N SER A 79 -10.81 -10.03 -1.90
CA SER A 79 -10.32 -8.68 -1.57
C SER A 79 -9.32 -8.18 -2.61
N THR A 80 -8.33 -8.99 -2.97
CA THR A 80 -7.33 -8.64 -3.98
C THR A 80 -7.96 -8.45 -5.36
N ALA A 81 -8.96 -9.26 -5.73
CA ALA A 81 -9.71 -9.06 -6.97
C ALA A 81 -10.44 -7.71 -7.00
N ARG A 82 -11.01 -7.30 -5.85
CA ARG A 82 -11.66 -5.98 -5.71
C ARG A 82 -10.63 -4.86 -5.87
N PHE A 83 -9.45 -5.01 -5.25
CA PHE A 83 -8.35 -4.07 -5.43
C PHE A 83 -8.04 -3.86 -6.92
N TYR A 84 -7.74 -4.92 -7.67
CA TYR A 84 -7.36 -4.80 -9.08
C TYR A 84 -8.50 -4.31 -9.97
N ALA A 85 -9.72 -4.77 -9.75
CA ALA A 85 -10.88 -4.30 -10.52
C ALA A 85 -11.16 -2.81 -10.27
N THR A 86 -10.89 -2.31 -9.08
CA THR A 86 -11.04 -0.87 -8.75
C THR A 86 -9.84 -0.09 -9.26
N PHE A 87 -8.61 -0.59 -9.08
CA PHE A 87 -7.38 0.04 -9.58
C PHE A 87 -7.43 0.26 -11.09
N ALA A 88 -7.86 -0.75 -11.86
CA ALA A 88 -8.04 -0.63 -13.30
C ALA A 88 -8.98 0.50 -13.70
N ARG A 89 -9.89 0.91 -12.82
CA ARG A 89 -10.90 1.94 -13.05
C ARG A 89 -10.59 3.30 -12.43
N LEU A 90 -9.44 3.48 -11.80
CA LEU A 90 -9.03 4.80 -11.29
C LEU A 90 -9.16 5.90 -12.35
N PRO A 91 -8.79 5.65 -13.64
CA PRO A 91 -8.95 6.67 -14.69
C PRO A 91 -10.40 7.10 -14.97
N GLN A 92 -11.38 6.32 -14.52
CA GLN A 92 -12.81 6.61 -14.73
C GLN A 92 -13.44 7.34 -13.53
N LEU A 93 -12.69 7.51 -12.43
CA LEU A 93 -13.20 8.15 -11.23
C LEU A 93 -13.08 9.67 -11.37
N THR A 94 -14.19 10.33 -11.13
CA THR A 94 -14.27 11.79 -11.02
C THR A 94 -14.57 12.17 -9.57
N LYS A 95 -14.44 13.46 -9.24
CA LYS A 95 -14.75 13.97 -7.91
C LYS A 95 -16.20 13.63 -7.50
N GLU A 96 -17.14 13.71 -8.44
CA GLU A 96 -18.56 13.42 -8.22
C GLU A 96 -18.80 11.93 -8.01
N SER A 97 -18.20 11.09 -8.85
CA SER A 97 -18.39 9.63 -8.78
C SER A 97 -17.73 8.99 -7.57
N VAL A 98 -16.66 9.60 -7.07
CA VAL A 98 -15.89 9.08 -5.92
C VAL A 98 -16.67 9.23 -4.62
N SER A 99 -17.39 10.33 -4.42
CA SER A 99 -18.17 10.59 -3.20
C SER A 99 -19.25 9.54 -2.94
N ALA A 100 -19.83 8.97 -4.01
CA ALA A 100 -20.79 7.88 -3.91
C ALA A 100 -20.15 6.53 -3.53
N ARG A 101 -18.86 6.33 -3.80
CA ARG A 101 -18.15 5.05 -3.66
C ARG A 101 -17.20 4.99 -2.47
N VAL A 102 -16.71 6.14 -2.03
CA VAL A 102 -15.74 6.24 -0.94
C VAL A 102 -16.22 7.26 0.08
N ARG A 103 -16.26 6.84 1.34
CA ARG A 103 -16.49 7.74 2.47
C ARG A 103 -15.16 8.19 3.03
N ILE A 104 -15.00 9.47 3.28
CA ILE A 104 -13.84 10.01 4.00
C ILE A 104 -14.26 10.18 5.47
N GLU A 105 -13.47 9.62 6.37
CA GLU A 105 -13.62 9.75 7.83
C GLU A 105 -12.33 10.31 8.42
N GLY A 106 -12.46 11.11 9.50
CA GLY A 106 -11.31 11.73 10.17
C GLY A 106 -10.62 12.83 9.36
N GLY A 107 -11.30 13.38 8.34
CA GLY A 107 -10.75 14.47 7.53
C GLY A 107 -10.40 15.72 8.33
N GLU A 108 -11.01 15.90 9.51
CA GLU A 108 -10.67 16.95 10.48
C GLU A 108 -9.25 16.82 10.99
N HIS A 109 -8.76 15.61 11.29
CA HIS A 109 -7.38 15.36 11.73
C HIS A 109 -6.39 15.79 10.66
N TYR A 110 -6.67 15.44 9.40
CA TYR A 110 -5.84 15.81 8.28
C TYR A 110 -5.81 17.35 8.08
N ARG A 111 -6.98 18.02 8.10
CA ARG A 111 -7.05 19.47 7.94
C ARG A 111 -6.34 20.21 9.07
N GLN A 112 -6.48 19.75 10.32
CA GLN A 112 -5.76 20.32 11.45
C GLN A 112 -4.25 20.15 11.33
N ALA A 113 -3.79 18.98 10.83
CA ALA A 113 -2.38 18.75 10.58
C ALA A 113 -1.84 19.69 9.48
N LYS A 114 -2.58 19.86 8.38
CA LYS A 114 -2.23 20.80 7.30
C LYS A 114 -2.16 22.25 7.78
N ALA A 115 -3.09 22.67 8.62
CA ALA A 115 -3.13 24.03 9.16
C ALA A 115 -1.90 24.40 10.01
N ARG A 116 -1.15 23.41 10.52
CA ARG A 116 0.11 23.65 11.24
C ARG A 116 1.25 24.14 10.33
N GLY A 117 1.13 23.99 9.01
CA GLY A 117 2.09 24.47 8.01
C GLY A 117 3.43 23.73 7.96
N ARG A 118 3.59 22.63 8.73
CA ARG A 118 4.84 21.85 8.80
C ARG A 118 4.85 20.60 7.91
N GLY A 119 3.88 20.48 6.98
CA GLY A 119 3.68 19.31 6.17
C GLY A 119 2.99 18.15 6.90
N VAL A 120 2.53 17.19 6.15
CA VAL A 120 1.87 15.98 6.65
C VAL A 120 2.55 14.74 6.10
N LEU A 121 2.91 13.81 6.99
CA LEU A 121 3.35 12.47 6.65
C LEU A 121 2.17 11.50 6.83
N VAL A 122 1.68 10.94 5.74
CA VAL A 122 0.69 9.88 5.78
C VAL A 122 1.39 8.55 5.92
N ALA A 123 1.18 7.89 7.06
CA ALA A 123 1.64 6.52 7.30
C ALA A 123 0.54 5.54 6.89
N SER A 124 0.82 4.69 5.90
CA SER A 124 -0.11 3.67 5.43
C SER A 124 0.57 2.32 5.28
N GLY A 125 -0.13 1.32 4.76
CA GLY A 125 0.38 -0.02 4.49
C GLY A 125 -0.33 -0.65 3.29
N HIS A 126 0.15 -1.84 2.87
CA HIS A 126 -0.44 -2.60 1.78
C HIS A 126 -1.74 -3.30 2.22
N ILE A 127 -2.64 -2.53 2.85
CA ILE A 127 -3.95 -2.99 3.32
C ILE A 127 -5.08 -2.21 2.64
N GLY A 128 -6.18 -2.89 2.36
CA GLY A 128 -7.35 -2.30 1.70
C GLY A 128 -7.03 -1.82 0.29
N HIS A 129 -7.26 -0.53 0.05
CA HIS A 129 -6.98 0.05 -1.27
C HIS A 129 -6.23 1.38 -1.17
N TRP A 130 -4.95 1.33 -0.84
CA TRP A 130 -4.08 2.50 -0.65
C TRP A 130 -3.99 3.40 -1.89
N GLU A 131 -3.99 2.82 -3.10
CA GLU A 131 -3.98 3.58 -4.36
C GLU A 131 -5.27 4.41 -4.53
N LEU A 132 -6.42 3.83 -4.19
CA LEU A 132 -7.70 4.55 -4.21
C LEU A 132 -7.71 5.65 -3.16
N GLY A 133 -7.17 5.39 -1.97
CA GLY A 133 -7.07 6.40 -0.91
C GLY A 133 -6.33 7.64 -1.38
N ALA A 134 -5.12 7.47 -1.90
CA ALA A 134 -4.32 8.58 -2.43
C ALA A 134 -5.05 9.33 -3.58
N HIS A 135 -5.72 8.60 -4.47
CA HIS A 135 -6.47 9.17 -5.58
C HIS A 135 -7.66 10.01 -5.09
N VAL A 136 -8.39 9.52 -4.09
CA VAL A 136 -9.55 10.21 -3.50
C VAL A 136 -9.17 11.51 -2.82
N TYR A 137 -8.10 11.52 -2.03
CA TYR A 137 -7.60 12.75 -1.40
C TYR A 137 -7.18 13.78 -2.45
N ALA A 138 -6.51 13.36 -3.51
CA ALA A 138 -6.12 14.25 -4.59
C ALA A 138 -7.34 14.84 -5.34
N LEU A 139 -8.37 14.03 -5.65
CA LEU A 139 -9.62 14.50 -6.22
C LEU A 139 -10.39 15.46 -5.29
N ALA A 140 -10.19 15.32 -3.98
CA ALA A 140 -10.75 16.26 -3.00
C ALA A 140 -9.98 17.60 -2.91
N GLY A 141 -8.91 17.78 -3.69
CA GLY A 141 -8.08 18.98 -3.70
C GLY A 141 -6.85 18.91 -2.81
N GLU A 142 -6.51 17.70 -2.31
CA GLU A 142 -5.37 17.44 -1.43
C GLU A 142 -4.39 16.46 -2.08
N PRO A 143 -3.72 16.85 -3.20
CA PRO A 143 -2.72 16.00 -3.83
C PRO A 143 -1.53 15.79 -2.91
N MET A 144 -0.89 14.63 -3.03
CA MET A 144 0.24 14.24 -2.20
C MET A 144 1.40 13.67 -3.03
N SER A 145 2.58 13.66 -2.46
CA SER A 145 3.73 12.96 -3.00
C SER A 145 3.73 11.52 -2.46
N LEU A 146 3.75 10.55 -3.36
CA LEU A 146 3.73 9.12 -3.03
C LEU A 146 5.17 8.60 -3.11
N VAL A 147 5.69 8.09 -2.01
CA VAL A 147 6.99 7.40 -2.01
C VAL A 147 6.79 6.00 -2.57
N ILE A 148 7.45 5.70 -3.67
CA ILE A 148 7.29 4.45 -4.41
C ILE A 148 8.61 3.70 -4.56
N LEU A 149 8.51 2.37 -4.61
CA LEU A 149 9.55 1.50 -5.10
C LEU A 149 9.36 1.35 -6.62
N THR A 150 10.40 1.58 -7.39
CA THR A 150 10.37 1.39 -8.84
C THR A 150 10.40 -0.09 -9.19
N TYR A 151 9.47 -0.54 -10.02
CA TYR A 151 9.42 -1.92 -10.49
C TYR A 151 10.36 -2.15 -11.68
N PRO A 152 10.97 -3.34 -11.78
CA PRO A 152 11.87 -3.66 -12.91
C PRO A 152 11.17 -3.72 -14.27
N ASP A 153 9.86 -3.98 -14.31
CA ASP A 153 9.07 -4.00 -15.55
C ASP A 153 8.64 -2.58 -15.92
N GLU A 154 9.28 -2.00 -16.92
CA GLU A 154 9.02 -0.63 -17.38
C GLU A 154 7.57 -0.40 -17.82
N GLY A 155 6.93 -1.41 -18.42
CA GLY A 155 5.55 -1.31 -18.90
C GLY A 155 4.55 -1.26 -17.74
N TYR A 156 4.77 -2.05 -16.69
CA TYR A 156 3.97 -2.01 -15.49
C TYR A 156 4.21 -0.71 -14.72
N GLU A 157 5.48 -0.30 -14.56
CA GLU A 157 5.86 0.93 -13.86
C GLU A 157 5.23 2.15 -14.52
N ALA A 158 5.33 2.28 -15.85
CA ALA A 158 4.72 3.39 -16.59
C ALA A 158 3.20 3.44 -16.41
N LEU A 159 2.51 2.29 -16.41
CA LEU A 159 1.08 2.22 -16.19
C LEU A 159 0.70 2.60 -14.75
N ALA A 160 1.42 2.07 -13.77
CA ALA A 160 1.19 2.38 -12.37
C ALA A 160 1.46 3.87 -12.07
N ALA A 161 2.57 4.41 -12.58
CA ALA A 161 2.91 5.83 -12.47
C ALA A 161 1.82 6.72 -13.07
N ARG A 162 1.34 6.39 -14.28
CA ARG A 162 0.23 7.10 -14.92
C ARG A 162 -1.01 7.10 -14.03
N TYR A 163 -1.41 5.96 -13.45
CA TYR A 163 -2.62 5.88 -12.63
C TYR A 163 -2.49 6.65 -11.32
N ARG A 164 -1.32 6.59 -10.69
CA ARG A 164 -1.04 7.31 -9.45
C ARG A 164 -1.06 8.82 -9.61
N THR A 165 -0.65 9.34 -10.79
CA THR A 165 -0.54 10.77 -11.05
C THR A 165 -1.79 11.40 -11.68
N LEU A 166 -2.76 10.61 -12.14
CA LEU A 166 -3.98 11.08 -12.84
C LEU A 166 -4.77 12.17 -12.09
N SER A 167 -4.77 12.12 -10.77
CA SER A 167 -5.51 13.05 -9.89
C SER A 167 -4.66 14.20 -9.38
N GLY A 168 -3.41 14.34 -9.84
CA GLY A 168 -2.49 15.40 -9.42
C GLY A 168 -1.47 14.98 -8.36
N ASN A 169 -1.46 13.71 -7.91
CA ASN A 169 -0.40 13.19 -7.05
C ASN A 169 0.94 13.21 -7.80
N ARG A 170 2.04 13.30 -7.03
CA ARG A 170 3.41 13.20 -7.53
C ARG A 170 4.07 11.92 -7.01
N LEU A 171 5.12 11.48 -7.68
CA LEU A 171 5.88 10.31 -7.27
C LEU A 171 7.27 10.73 -6.81
N ILE A 172 7.72 10.14 -5.70
CA ILE A 172 9.08 10.25 -5.19
C ILE A 172 9.66 8.84 -5.21
N SER A 173 10.75 8.62 -5.96
CA SER A 173 11.44 7.33 -5.95
C SER A 173 12.09 7.10 -4.59
N GLN A 174 11.94 5.90 -4.02
CA GLN A 174 12.54 5.53 -2.74
C GLN A 174 14.07 5.72 -2.73
N ALA A 175 14.72 5.53 -3.87
CA ALA A 175 16.16 5.79 -4.00
C ALA A 175 16.44 7.28 -3.89
N GLY A 176 17.08 7.71 -2.80
CA GLY A 176 17.43 9.11 -2.56
C GLY A 176 16.27 9.99 -2.08
N ALA A 177 15.13 9.41 -1.73
CA ALA A 177 13.89 10.12 -1.36
C ALA A 177 14.03 11.16 -0.23
N ALA A 178 15.00 10.99 0.67
CA ALA A 178 15.07 11.78 1.91
C ALA A 178 15.07 13.31 1.67
N PHE A 179 15.83 13.78 0.67
CA PHE A 179 15.89 15.20 0.34
C PHE A 179 14.55 15.71 -0.22
N GLU A 180 13.95 14.97 -1.15
CA GLU A 180 12.69 15.36 -1.79
C GLU A 180 11.53 15.34 -0.78
N ILE A 181 11.47 14.33 0.09
CA ILE A 181 10.49 14.25 1.18
C ILE A 181 10.63 15.46 2.10
N ALA A 182 11.85 15.75 2.57
CA ALA A 182 12.08 16.89 3.46
C ALA A 182 11.75 18.22 2.78
N ALA A 183 12.05 18.38 1.49
CA ALA A 183 11.72 19.58 0.72
C ALA A 183 10.20 19.77 0.58
N ALA A 184 9.45 18.70 0.28
CA ALA A 184 7.99 18.72 0.19
C ALA A 184 7.36 19.09 1.55
N LEU A 185 7.81 18.48 2.64
CA LEU A 185 7.28 18.74 3.98
C LEU A 185 7.55 20.19 4.43
N ARG A 186 8.74 20.74 4.15
CA ARG A 186 9.03 22.17 4.47
C ARG A 186 8.12 23.14 3.72
N LYS A 187 7.59 22.75 2.56
CA LYS A 187 6.60 23.54 1.81
C LYS A 187 5.17 23.35 2.32
N GLY A 188 4.97 22.61 3.41
CA GLY A 188 3.66 22.28 3.95
C GLY A 188 2.89 21.25 3.11
N GLU A 189 3.56 20.52 2.20
CA GLU A 189 2.95 19.51 1.36
C GLU A 189 2.72 18.20 2.12
N THR A 190 1.98 17.28 1.50
CA THR A 190 1.71 15.96 2.05
C THR A 190 2.56 14.92 1.35
N VAL A 191 3.18 14.04 2.13
CA VAL A 191 3.92 12.88 1.63
C VAL A 191 3.32 11.61 2.20
N SER A 192 3.03 10.62 1.37
CA SER A 192 2.51 9.31 1.77
C SER A 192 3.55 8.22 1.62
N MET A 193 3.68 7.39 2.66
CA MET A 193 4.61 6.27 2.71
C MET A 193 3.89 4.99 3.17
N LEU A 194 4.12 3.88 2.48
CA LEU A 194 3.72 2.55 2.93
C LEU A 194 4.85 2.00 3.81
N ILE A 195 4.54 1.76 5.09
CA ILE A 195 5.57 1.44 6.09
C ILE A 195 5.88 -0.05 6.21
N ASP A 196 5.05 -0.92 5.65
CA ASP A 196 5.13 -2.38 5.77
C ASP A 196 5.99 -3.06 4.69
N ALA A 197 6.74 -2.28 3.91
CA ALA A 197 7.76 -2.83 3.04
C ALA A 197 8.95 -3.36 3.86
N ASN A 198 9.29 -4.64 3.68
CA ASN A 198 10.47 -5.21 4.32
C ASN A 198 11.74 -4.64 3.67
N VAL A 199 12.64 -4.14 4.48
CA VAL A 199 13.85 -3.46 4.01
C VAL A 199 15.03 -4.44 3.99
N PRO A 200 15.80 -4.53 2.88
CA PRO A 200 16.97 -5.41 2.84
C PRO A 200 18.06 -4.96 3.83
N PRO A 201 18.96 -5.88 4.24
CA PRO A 201 20.08 -5.52 5.08
C PRO A 201 20.95 -4.39 4.44
N PRO A 202 21.49 -3.44 5.22
CA PRO A 202 21.39 -3.36 6.69
C PRO A 202 20.17 -2.57 7.15
N GLY A 203 18.93 -3.10 7.01
CA GLY A 203 17.71 -2.40 7.45
C GLY A 203 17.85 -1.78 8.85
N ASP A 204 17.08 -0.74 9.12
CA ASP A 204 17.29 0.11 10.30
C ASP A 204 17.01 -0.61 11.63
N MET A 205 16.02 -1.52 11.64
CA MET A 205 15.63 -2.26 12.84
C MET A 205 14.77 -3.49 12.53
N GLU A 206 14.64 -4.37 13.53
CA GLU A 206 13.64 -5.43 13.52
C GLU A 206 12.43 -5.02 14.35
N VAL A 207 11.25 -5.39 13.88
CA VAL A 207 9.98 -5.25 14.59
C VAL A 207 9.20 -6.57 14.53
N ASP A 208 8.41 -6.84 15.56
CA ASP A 208 7.45 -7.94 15.50
C ASP A 208 6.21 -7.45 14.74
N PHE A 209 5.78 -8.22 13.75
CA PHE A 209 4.63 -7.89 12.91
C PHE A 209 3.96 -9.17 12.41
N LEU A 210 2.69 -9.34 12.73
CA LEU A 210 1.86 -10.49 12.33
C LEU A 210 2.52 -11.86 12.65
N GLY A 211 3.15 -11.97 13.81
CA GLY A 211 3.78 -13.21 14.27
C GLY A 211 5.15 -13.51 13.70
N ALA A 212 5.75 -12.59 12.96
CA ALA A 212 7.11 -12.71 12.43
C ALA A 212 7.96 -11.48 12.80
N LYS A 213 9.29 -11.68 12.85
CA LYS A 213 10.24 -10.56 12.90
C LYS A 213 10.49 -10.06 11.49
N VAL A 214 10.24 -8.78 11.27
CA VAL A 214 10.43 -8.13 9.96
C VAL A 214 11.43 -6.98 10.08
N ARG A 215 12.11 -6.68 8.99
CA ARG A 215 12.98 -5.50 8.92
C ARG A 215 12.17 -4.29 8.52
N ALA A 216 12.22 -3.27 9.36
CA ALA A 216 11.51 -2.00 9.18
C ALA A 216 12.48 -0.86 8.90
N SER A 217 12.02 0.12 8.12
CA SER A 217 12.69 1.40 7.96
C SER A 217 12.21 2.40 9.01
N THR A 218 13.14 3.09 9.64
CA THR A 218 12.84 4.21 10.54
C THR A 218 12.65 5.53 9.79
N ALA A 219 12.68 5.53 8.46
CA ALA A 219 12.71 6.74 7.63
C ALA A 219 11.52 7.67 7.90
N LEU A 220 10.29 7.14 8.05
CA LEU A 220 9.12 7.96 8.33
C LEU A 220 9.24 8.67 9.69
N ALA A 221 9.60 7.94 10.73
CA ALA A 221 9.77 8.50 12.08
C ALA A 221 10.89 9.55 12.11
N ARG A 222 12.03 9.28 11.48
CA ARG A 222 13.12 10.25 11.34
C ARG A 222 12.70 11.51 10.59
N MET A 223 11.97 11.36 9.46
CA MET A 223 11.46 12.51 8.72
C MET A 223 10.52 13.35 9.56
N ALA A 224 9.60 12.72 10.30
CA ALA A 224 8.70 13.41 11.21
C ALA A 224 9.47 14.21 12.27
N ALA A 225 10.44 13.58 12.95
CA ALA A 225 11.24 14.22 13.98
C ALA A 225 12.08 15.40 13.43
N CYS A 226 12.73 15.22 12.28
CA CYS A 226 13.59 16.25 11.68
C CYS A 226 12.83 17.44 11.08
N THR A 227 11.60 17.21 10.56
CA THR A 227 10.84 18.27 9.88
C THR A 227 9.75 18.88 10.76
N GLY A 228 9.35 18.20 11.82
CA GLY A 228 8.19 18.55 12.63
C GLY A 228 6.87 18.30 11.93
N ALA A 229 6.87 17.51 10.84
CA ALA A 229 5.67 17.14 10.12
C ALA A 229 4.74 16.29 11.00
N THR A 230 3.44 16.52 10.86
CA THR A 230 2.45 15.72 11.58
C THR A 230 2.25 14.36 10.89
N VAL A 231 2.38 13.28 11.65
CA VAL A 231 2.14 11.93 11.14
C VAL A 231 0.65 11.59 11.28
N ILE A 232 0.01 11.27 10.16
CA ILE A 232 -1.40 10.82 10.10
C ILE A 232 -1.44 9.39 9.56
N PRO A 233 -1.74 8.39 10.39
CA PRO A 233 -2.05 7.06 9.87
C PRO A 233 -3.34 7.09 9.05
N SER A 234 -3.33 6.50 7.85
CA SER A 234 -4.52 6.51 6.98
C SER A 234 -4.65 5.21 6.20
N PHE A 235 -5.86 4.63 6.23
CA PHE A 235 -6.17 3.38 5.55
C PHE A 235 -7.49 3.48 4.80
N THR A 236 -7.57 2.80 3.64
CA THR A 236 -8.78 2.78 2.81
C THR A 236 -9.34 1.37 2.76
N ILE A 237 -10.32 1.10 3.59
CA ILE A 237 -10.83 -0.23 3.87
C ILE A 237 -12.20 -0.43 3.22
N TRP A 238 -12.42 -1.58 2.60
CA TRP A 238 -13.73 -1.99 2.09
C TRP A 238 -14.63 -2.47 3.22
N SER A 239 -15.89 -2.00 3.26
CA SER A 239 -16.94 -2.55 4.11
C SER A 239 -17.90 -3.41 3.28
N GLU A 240 -18.00 -4.69 3.63
CA GLU A 240 -18.98 -5.60 2.99
C GLU A 240 -20.41 -5.21 3.34
N GLU A 241 -20.67 -4.75 4.56
CA GLU A 241 -21.95 -4.27 5.01
C GLU A 241 -22.42 -3.05 4.21
N ARG A 242 -21.55 -2.05 4.10
CA ARG A 242 -21.85 -0.77 3.45
C ARG A 242 -21.62 -0.80 1.94
N ARG A 243 -21.01 -1.85 1.40
CA ARG A 243 -20.63 -2.04 0.00
C ARG A 243 -19.88 -0.84 -0.60
N ARG A 244 -19.01 -0.22 0.19
CA ARG A 244 -18.15 0.90 -0.21
C ARG A 244 -16.86 0.94 0.57
N TYR A 245 -15.90 1.68 0.04
CA TYR A 245 -14.66 1.98 0.76
C TYR A 245 -14.87 3.10 1.78
N THR A 246 -14.09 3.03 2.86
CA THR A 246 -13.91 4.13 3.81
C THR A 246 -12.43 4.48 3.86
N ALA A 247 -12.08 5.70 3.40
CA ALA A 247 -10.76 6.27 3.57
C ALA A 247 -10.74 7.00 4.93
N ARG A 248 -10.05 6.41 5.90
CA ARG A 248 -10.01 6.93 7.27
C ARG A 248 -8.65 7.52 7.57
N ALA A 249 -8.62 8.82 7.94
CA ALA A 249 -7.49 9.43 8.59
C ALA A 249 -7.64 9.27 10.11
N HIS A 250 -6.69 8.60 10.74
CA HIS A 250 -6.67 8.45 12.20
C HIS A 250 -6.20 9.75 12.87
N PRO A 251 -6.39 9.89 14.20
CA PRO A 251 -5.75 10.96 14.96
C PRO A 251 -4.24 11.00 14.70
N PRO A 252 -3.61 12.18 14.83
CA PRO A 252 -2.17 12.31 14.69
C PRO A 252 -1.43 11.32 15.58
N PHE A 253 -0.48 10.59 14.99
CA PHE A 253 0.40 9.71 15.73
C PHE A 253 1.45 10.56 16.48
N PRO A 254 1.61 10.39 17.80
CA PRO A 254 2.59 11.13 18.57
C PRO A 254 4.01 10.68 18.20
N ILE A 255 4.87 11.62 17.85
CA ILE A 255 6.28 11.39 17.60
C ILE A 255 7.05 11.75 18.86
N THR A 256 7.75 10.78 19.44
CA THR A 256 8.54 10.93 20.66
C THR A 256 9.93 11.51 20.40
N GLY A 257 10.44 11.32 19.17
CA GLY A 257 11.80 11.62 18.76
C GLY A 257 12.72 10.39 18.81
N ASP A 258 12.32 9.30 19.46
CA ASP A 258 12.99 7.99 19.29
C ASP A 258 12.41 7.29 18.06
N ALA A 259 13.17 7.34 16.96
CA ALA A 259 12.74 6.77 15.70
C ALA A 259 12.44 5.26 15.76
N ARG A 260 13.08 4.52 16.67
CA ARG A 260 12.85 3.08 16.84
C ARG A 260 11.55 2.80 17.59
N GLU A 261 11.28 3.57 18.65
CA GLU A 261 10.03 3.51 19.40
C GLU A 261 8.85 3.93 18.54
N ASP A 262 8.96 5.06 17.86
CA ASP A 262 7.94 5.59 16.97
C ASP A 262 7.60 4.58 15.83
N THR A 263 8.64 3.93 15.26
CA THR A 263 8.45 2.90 14.23
C THR A 263 7.71 1.69 14.79
N ARG A 264 8.05 1.20 15.99
CA ARG A 264 7.31 0.10 16.63
C ARG A 264 5.84 0.46 16.84
N GLY A 265 5.57 1.67 17.31
CA GLY A 265 4.21 2.17 17.51
C GLY A 265 3.40 2.22 16.22
N LEU A 266 4.00 2.69 15.13
CA LEU A 266 3.37 2.72 13.80
C LEU A 266 3.08 1.31 13.26
N TYR A 267 4.01 0.36 13.46
CA TYR A 267 3.78 -1.04 13.08
C TYR A 267 2.69 -1.70 13.93
N ALA A 268 2.65 -1.43 15.23
CA ALA A 268 1.58 -1.94 16.10
C ALA A 268 0.19 -1.40 15.69
N LEU A 269 0.10 -0.14 15.29
CA LEU A 269 -1.12 0.46 14.75
C LEU A 269 -1.54 -0.21 13.45
N LEU A 270 -0.60 -0.39 12.51
CA LEU A 270 -0.87 -1.08 11.25
C LEU A 270 -1.28 -2.53 11.48
N GLU A 271 -0.60 -3.26 12.39
CA GLU A 271 -0.99 -4.63 12.74
C GLU A 271 -2.41 -4.70 13.30
N GLY A 272 -2.78 -3.74 14.15
CA GLY A 272 -4.13 -3.64 14.65
C GLY A 272 -5.17 -3.46 13.54
N GLU A 273 -4.83 -2.71 12.46
CA GLU A 273 -5.71 -2.57 11.31
C GLU A 273 -5.78 -3.84 10.48
N VAL A 274 -4.64 -4.51 10.25
CA VAL A 274 -4.60 -5.79 9.55
C VAL A 274 -5.39 -6.87 10.30
N ARG A 275 -5.28 -6.93 11.63
CA ARG A 275 -6.03 -7.93 12.42
C ARG A 275 -7.54 -7.70 12.41
N ARG A 276 -8.00 -6.45 12.22
CA ARG A 276 -9.43 -6.13 12.05
C ARG A 276 -9.96 -6.50 10.66
N HIS A 277 -9.09 -6.46 9.62
CA HIS A 277 -9.44 -6.68 8.22
C HIS A 277 -8.41 -7.60 7.53
N PRO A 278 -8.18 -8.82 8.07
CA PRO A 278 -7.06 -9.64 7.64
C PRO A 278 -7.14 -10.05 6.16
N GLU A 279 -8.33 -10.20 5.60
CA GLU A 279 -8.53 -10.52 4.19
C GLU A 279 -8.13 -9.39 3.25
N GLN A 280 -7.92 -8.17 3.76
CA GLN A 280 -7.62 -6.99 2.97
C GLN A 280 -6.13 -6.62 2.97
N TRP A 281 -5.30 -7.28 3.79
CA TRP A 281 -3.86 -7.12 3.65
C TRP A 281 -3.36 -7.91 2.42
N PHE A 282 -2.29 -7.40 1.78
CA PHE A 282 -1.92 -7.82 0.43
C PHE A 282 -1.02 -9.07 0.42
N TRP A 283 -1.50 -10.17 1.02
CA TRP A 283 -0.79 -11.46 1.18
C TRP A 283 -0.22 -12.04 -0.11
N ILE A 284 -0.86 -11.77 -1.25
CA ILE A 284 -0.53 -12.41 -2.54
C ILE A 284 0.79 -11.88 -3.12
N PHE A 285 1.19 -10.66 -2.75
CA PHE A 285 2.41 -10.05 -3.29
C PHE A 285 3.66 -10.36 -2.50
N ASP A 286 3.55 -11.14 -1.42
CA ASP A 286 4.67 -11.45 -0.54
C ASP A 286 5.54 -10.20 -0.36
N PRO A 287 5.14 -9.27 0.49
CA PRO A 287 5.99 -8.14 0.81
C PRO A 287 7.16 -8.62 1.63
N CYS A 288 7.96 -9.55 1.13
CA CYS A 288 9.23 -10.05 1.65
C CYS A 288 9.35 -10.23 3.19
N TRP A 289 8.25 -10.03 3.98
CA TRP A 289 8.31 -10.06 5.43
C TRP A 289 8.41 -11.48 5.99
N ALA A 290 7.91 -12.48 5.27
CA ALA A 290 8.00 -13.89 5.66
C ALA A 290 9.27 -14.58 5.15
N ARG A 291 10.24 -13.87 4.57
CA ARG A 291 11.54 -14.44 4.25
C ARG A 291 12.38 -14.46 5.53
N PRO A 292 12.72 -15.62 6.10
CA PRO A 292 13.84 -15.65 7.00
C PRO A 292 15.06 -15.15 6.20
N TYR A 293 15.73 -14.12 6.70
CA TYR A 293 17.08 -13.81 6.24
C TYR A 293 17.97 -14.94 6.71
N ILE A 294 18.20 -15.91 5.81
CA ILE A 294 19.28 -16.90 5.99
C ILE A 294 20.56 -16.28 5.47
#